data_8a39cab52ab7e67dbb3651b4fdf1b87b
#
_entry.id   8a39cab52ab7e67dbb3651b4fdf1b87b
#
_cell.length_a   1.000
_cell.length_b   1.000
_cell.length_c   1.000
_cell.angle_alpha   90.00
_cell.angle_beta   90.00
_cell.angle_gamma   90.00
#
_symmetry.space_group_name_H-M   'P 1'
#
loop_
_entity.id
_entity.type
_entity.pdbx_description
1 polymer ?
#
loop_
_entity_poly.entity_id
_entity_poly.type
_entity_poly.pdbx_seq_one_letter_code
_entity_poly.pdbx_strand_id
1 'polypeptide(L)'
;VIAVIFEVVPAPGRKQEYLDLAANLRPALEKMDGFVSIERFESLTEKGKILSLSIWRDEEAVKRWRRFEGHRIAQAKGRAGIFADYRLRVASVIRDYGMFERAEAPADSRARHDAGAKAAKPDREQSSPKYEEEHDPQAD
;
A
#
# COMPACT_ATOMS: atom_id res chain seq x y z
N VAL A 1 4.47 -4.02 15.01
CA VAL A 1 4.10 -3.89 13.59
C VAL A 1 3.28 -2.62 13.40
N ILE A 2 3.68 -1.82 12.45
CA ILE A 2 3.07 -0.53 12.14
C ILE A 2 2.47 -0.57 10.75
N ALA A 3 1.27 -0.06 10.61
CA ALA A 3 0.61 0.20 9.32
C ALA A 3 0.64 1.71 9.03
N VAL A 4 1.07 2.06 7.82
CA VAL A 4 0.94 3.42 7.31
C VAL A 4 -0.16 3.42 6.25
N ILE A 5 -1.19 4.20 6.51
CA ILE A 5 -2.38 4.33 5.69
C ILE A 5 -2.34 5.71 5.05
N PHE A 6 -2.03 5.74 3.77
CA PHE A 6 -1.92 6.99 3.01
C PHE A 6 -3.03 7.05 1.97
N GLU A 7 -4.01 7.90 2.22
CA GLU A 7 -5.09 8.21 1.28
C GLU A 7 -4.71 9.45 0.48
N VAL A 8 -4.72 9.35 -0.83
CA VAL A 8 -4.31 10.44 -1.70
C VAL A 8 -5.31 10.67 -2.81
N VAL A 9 -5.61 11.93 -3.05
CA VAL A 9 -6.32 12.39 -4.24
C VAL A 9 -5.29 13.13 -5.10
N PRO A 10 -4.82 12.53 -6.20
CA PRO A 10 -3.95 13.23 -7.13
C PRO A 10 -4.65 14.46 -7.71
N ALA A 11 -3.87 15.50 -7.99
CA ALA A 11 -4.40 16.66 -8.71
C ALA A 11 -4.91 16.24 -10.09
N PRO A 12 -5.89 16.96 -10.66
CA PRO A 12 -6.44 16.62 -11.98
C PRO A 12 -5.36 16.43 -13.04
N GLY A 13 -5.41 15.30 -13.74
CA GLY A 13 -4.45 14.93 -14.77
C GLY A 13 -3.07 14.48 -14.28
N ARG A 14 -2.84 14.38 -12.96
CA ARG A 14 -1.52 14.06 -12.39
C ARG A 14 -1.44 12.70 -11.72
N LYS A 15 -2.45 11.84 -11.89
CA LYS A 15 -2.47 10.48 -11.32
C LYS A 15 -1.26 9.67 -11.78
N GLN A 16 -0.92 9.72 -13.08
CA GLN A 16 0.19 8.97 -13.63
C GLN A 16 1.54 9.44 -13.08
N GLU A 17 1.72 10.74 -12.88
CA GLU A 17 2.93 11.27 -12.22
C GLU A 17 3.10 10.71 -10.80
N TYR A 18 2.00 10.63 -10.04
CA TYR A 18 2.03 10.03 -8.71
C TYR A 18 2.43 8.55 -8.75
N LEU A 19 1.86 7.77 -9.66
CA LEU A 19 2.17 6.35 -9.81
C LEU A 19 3.61 6.14 -10.28
N ASP A 20 4.12 6.98 -11.18
CA ASP A 20 5.51 6.93 -11.65
C ASP A 20 6.48 7.28 -10.52
N LEU A 21 6.16 8.28 -9.71
CA LEU A 21 6.94 8.62 -8.52
C LEU A 21 7.02 7.44 -7.55
N ALA A 22 5.89 6.81 -7.27
CA ALA A 22 5.82 5.64 -6.41
C ALA A 22 6.65 4.47 -6.96
N ALA A 23 6.56 4.22 -8.27
CA ALA A 23 7.35 3.19 -8.92
C ALA A 23 8.87 3.48 -8.86
N ASN A 24 9.27 4.72 -9.02
CA ASN A 24 10.68 5.13 -8.91
C ASN A 24 11.25 4.99 -7.50
N LEU A 25 10.42 5.17 -6.48
CA LEU A 25 10.83 5.04 -5.07
C LEU A 25 10.83 3.59 -4.59
N ARG A 26 10.11 2.69 -5.25
CA ARG A 26 9.91 1.31 -4.79
C ARG A 26 11.21 0.53 -4.57
N PRO A 27 12.22 0.56 -5.43
CA PRO A 27 13.47 -0.16 -5.19
C PRO A 27 14.18 0.25 -3.90
N ALA A 28 14.17 1.55 -3.57
CA ALA A 28 14.74 2.06 -2.33
C ALA A 28 13.90 1.68 -1.12
N LEU A 29 12.58 1.70 -1.26
CA LEU A 29 11.63 1.29 -0.23
C LEU A 29 11.83 -0.17 0.16
N GLU A 30 11.95 -1.06 -0.81
CA GLU A 30 12.11 -2.50 -0.59
C GLU A 30 13.42 -2.85 0.12
N LYS A 31 14.43 -1.99 0.01
CA LYS A 31 15.72 -2.14 0.70
C LYS A 31 15.77 -1.53 2.08
N MET A 32 14.74 -0.79 2.47
CA MET A 32 14.71 -0.12 3.76
C MET A 32 14.56 -1.13 4.89
N ASP A 33 15.46 -1.07 5.87
CA ASP A 33 15.37 -1.94 7.05
C ASP A 33 14.04 -1.73 7.79
N GLY A 34 13.35 -2.83 8.06
CA GLY A 34 12.04 -2.82 8.71
C GLY A 34 10.85 -2.66 7.77
N PHE A 35 11.05 -2.46 6.47
CA PHE A 35 9.97 -2.52 5.50
C PHE A 35 9.45 -3.96 5.36
N VAL A 36 8.12 -4.14 5.36
CA VAL A 36 7.48 -5.45 5.22
C VAL A 36 6.75 -5.55 3.88
N SER A 37 5.80 -4.66 3.62
CA SER A 37 5.00 -4.72 2.40
C SER A 37 4.38 -3.37 2.05
N ILE A 38 4.01 -3.20 0.81
CA ILE A 38 3.21 -2.08 0.31
C ILE A 38 2.28 -2.55 -0.80
N GLU A 39 1.06 -2.06 -0.77
CA GLU A 39 0.07 -2.27 -1.82
C GLU A 39 -0.79 -1.02 -1.97
N ARG A 40 -1.24 -0.76 -3.20
CA ARG A 40 -2.11 0.36 -3.51
C ARG A 40 -3.46 -0.13 -3.97
N PHE A 41 -4.49 0.62 -3.59
CA PHE A 41 -5.89 0.31 -3.85
C PHE A 41 -6.59 1.55 -4.40
N GLU A 42 -7.54 1.36 -5.28
CA GLU A 42 -8.43 2.44 -5.71
C GLU A 42 -9.73 2.41 -4.91
N SER A 43 -10.23 3.58 -4.54
CA SER A 43 -11.53 3.70 -3.88
C SER A 43 -12.66 3.34 -4.82
N LEU A 44 -13.60 2.52 -4.35
CA LEU A 44 -14.81 2.18 -5.11
C LEU A 44 -15.89 3.26 -5.02
N THR A 45 -15.80 4.15 -4.04
CA THR A 45 -16.81 5.18 -3.79
C THR A 45 -16.37 6.57 -4.18
N GLU A 46 -15.08 6.83 -4.20
CA GLU A 46 -14.51 8.11 -4.57
C GLU A 46 -13.54 7.94 -5.74
N LYS A 47 -13.98 8.33 -6.93
CA LYS A 47 -13.19 8.19 -8.16
C LYS A 47 -11.89 8.99 -8.07
N GLY A 48 -10.79 8.34 -8.41
CA GLY A 48 -9.46 8.95 -8.43
C GLY A 48 -8.73 8.93 -7.09
N LYS A 49 -9.38 8.52 -6.00
CA LYS A 49 -8.72 8.37 -4.71
C LYS A 49 -7.98 7.05 -4.63
N ILE A 50 -6.74 7.10 -4.18
CA ILE A 50 -5.86 5.96 -4.04
C ILE A 50 -5.46 5.81 -2.59
N LEU A 51 -5.49 4.58 -2.09
CA LEU A 51 -4.96 4.19 -0.79
C LEU A 51 -3.63 3.47 -0.99
N SER A 52 -2.59 3.94 -0.34
CA SER A 52 -1.34 3.21 -0.15
C SER A 52 -1.31 2.64 1.27
N LEU A 53 -1.22 1.33 1.36
CA LEU A 53 -1.08 0.62 2.64
C LEU A 53 0.30 0.01 2.71
N SER A 54 1.11 0.46 3.65
CA SER A 54 2.43 -0.11 3.92
C SER A 54 2.52 -0.66 5.33
N ILE A 55 3.23 -1.77 5.47
CA ILE A 55 3.44 -2.47 6.73
C ILE A 55 4.92 -2.42 7.07
N TRP A 56 5.22 -2.14 8.33
CA TRP A 56 6.55 -1.89 8.85
C TRP A 56 6.79 -2.63 10.18
N ARG A 57 8.02 -3.02 10.41
CA ARG A 57 8.42 -3.66 11.67
C ARG A 57 8.18 -2.75 12.87
N ASP A 58 8.55 -1.49 12.77
CA ASP A 58 8.50 -0.50 13.84
C ASP A 58 8.41 0.93 13.32
N GLU A 59 8.18 1.87 14.22
CA GLU A 59 8.04 3.28 13.89
C GLU A 59 9.37 3.93 13.48
N GLU A 60 10.50 3.44 13.98
CA GLU A 60 11.81 3.94 13.58
C GLU A 60 12.08 3.69 12.09
N ALA A 61 11.66 2.56 11.56
CA ALA A 61 11.72 2.27 10.13
C ALA A 61 10.88 3.24 9.30
N VAL A 62 9.68 3.55 9.77
CA VAL A 62 8.80 4.55 9.15
C VAL A 62 9.45 5.94 9.14
N LYS A 63 10.08 6.33 10.23
CA LYS A 63 10.81 7.62 10.31
C LYS A 63 11.98 7.68 9.33
N ARG A 64 12.76 6.62 9.22
CA ARG A 64 13.87 6.55 8.26
C ARG A 64 13.38 6.69 6.84
N TRP A 65 12.32 5.98 6.48
CA TRP A 65 11.71 6.07 5.16
C TRP A 65 11.18 7.48 4.87
N ARG A 66 10.47 8.08 5.80
CA ARG A 66 9.92 9.44 5.64
C ARG A 66 11.02 10.47 5.37
N ARG A 67 12.14 10.38 6.04
CA ARG A 67 13.28 11.28 5.81
C ARG A 67 13.89 11.06 4.43
N PHE A 68 14.06 9.83 4.03
CA PHE A 68 14.59 9.48 2.72
C PHE A 68 13.65 9.92 1.59
N GLU A 69 12.36 9.60 1.69
CA GLU A 69 11.33 9.98 0.73
C GLU A 69 11.23 11.51 0.62
N GLY A 70 11.18 12.22 1.74
CA GLY A 70 11.14 13.67 1.77
C GLY A 70 12.34 14.31 1.08
N HIS A 71 13.54 13.77 1.28
CA HIS A 71 14.75 14.24 0.61
C HIS A 71 14.69 14.00 -0.91
N ARG A 72 14.24 12.83 -1.34
CA ARG A 72 14.09 12.50 -2.77
C ARG A 72 13.03 13.35 -3.44
N ILE A 73 11.91 13.58 -2.78
CA ILE A 73 10.84 14.45 -3.30
C ILE A 73 11.33 15.89 -3.42
N ALA A 74 12.05 16.38 -2.43
CA ALA A 74 12.62 17.74 -2.45
C ALA A 74 13.63 17.93 -3.57
N GLN A 75 14.38 16.89 -3.95
CA GLN A 75 15.32 16.93 -5.08
C GLN A 75 14.63 16.90 -6.44
N ALA A 76 13.41 16.42 -6.52
CA ALA A 76 12.66 16.31 -7.76
C ALA A 76 11.94 17.61 -8.07
N LYS A 77 12.51 18.41 -8.97
CA LYS A 77 11.89 19.66 -9.45
C LYS A 77 10.57 19.34 -10.17
N GLY A 78 9.53 20.13 -9.89
CA GLY A 78 8.24 20.06 -10.60
C GLY A 78 7.19 19.17 -9.95
N ARG A 79 7.39 18.70 -8.72
CA ARG A 79 6.43 17.85 -8.00
C ARG A 79 5.47 18.63 -7.09
N ALA A 80 5.60 19.94 -7.01
CA ALA A 80 4.63 20.79 -6.32
C ALA A 80 3.25 20.64 -6.99
N GLY A 81 2.21 20.37 -6.18
CA GLY A 81 0.86 20.26 -6.70
C GLY A 81 0.44 18.92 -7.29
N ILE A 82 1.21 17.83 -7.09
CA ILE A 82 0.79 16.48 -7.49
C ILE A 82 -0.46 16.03 -6.72
N PHE A 83 -0.58 16.44 -5.47
CA PHE A 83 -1.72 16.08 -4.61
C PHE A 83 -2.74 17.22 -4.55
N ALA A 84 -4.00 16.89 -4.83
CA ALA A 84 -5.10 17.79 -4.49
C ALA A 84 -5.43 17.71 -3.00
N ASP A 85 -5.35 16.52 -2.43
CA ASP A 85 -5.54 16.26 -0.99
C ASP A 85 -4.86 14.97 -0.58
N TYR A 86 -4.52 14.84 0.69
CA TYR A 86 -4.08 13.57 1.27
C TYR A 86 -4.38 13.51 2.76
N ARG A 87 -4.48 12.28 3.26
CA ARG A 87 -4.52 11.98 4.68
C ARG A 87 -3.62 10.81 4.98
N LEU A 88 -2.76 10.98 5.97
CA LEU A 88 -1.84 9.95 6.41
C LEU A 88 -2.15 9.55 7.84
N ARG A 89 -2.30 8.25 8.08
CA ARG A 89 -2.41 7.67 9.41
C ARG A 89 -1.29 6.67 9.63
N VAL A 90 -0.68 6.74 10.80
CA VAL A 90 0.26 5.74 11.30
C VAL A 90 -0.43 5.01 12.43
N ALA A 91 -0.57 3.71 12.32
CA ALA A 91 -1.34 2.91 13.25
C ALA A 91 -0.54 1.70 13.71
N SER A 92 -0.70 1.33 14.97
CA SER A 92 -0.19 0.06 15.48
C SER A 92 -1.14 -1.06 15.11
N VAL A 93 -0.62 -2.13 14.55
CA VAL A 93 -1.40 -3.34 14.24
C VAL A 93 -1.54 -4.17 15.53
N ILE A 94 -2.74 -4.23 16.05
CA ILE A 94 -3.04 -4.95 17.30
C ILE A 94 -3.10 -6.46 17.04
N ARG A 95 -3.72 -6.86 15.92
CA ARG A 95 -3.83 -8.24 15.48
C ARG A 95 -3.72 -8.30 13.97
N ASP A 96 -3.07 -9.35 13.51
CA ASP A 96 -2.96 -9.68 12.08
C ASP A 96 -3.28 -11.16 11.92
N TYR A 97 -4.39 -11.46 11.31
CA TYR A 97 -4.82 -12.83 11.04
C TYR A 97 -5.65 -12.88 9.76
N GLY A 98 -5.65 -14.02 9.15
CA GLY A 98 -6.38 -14.28 7.93
C GLY A 98 -7.30 -15.49 8.05
N MET A 99 -7.90 -15.89 6.97
CA MET A 99 -8.75 -17.07 6.90
C MET A 99 -7.96 -18.36 7.19
N PHE A 100 -6.67 -18.40 6.81
CA PHE A 100 -5.81 -19.56 6.93
C PHE A 100 -4.65 -19.38 7.93
N GLU A 101 -4.34 -18.16 8.30
CA GLU A 101 -3.32 -17.78 9.28
C GLU A 101 -4.01 -17.27 10.54
N ARG A 102 -4.26 -18.16 11.48
CA ARG A 102 -5.19 -17.94 12.60
C ARG A 102 -4.53 -17.71 13.96
N ALA A 103 -3.21 -17.60 14.01
CA ALA A 103 -2.48 -17.54 15.29
C ALA A 103 -2.92 -16.38 16.19
N GLU A 104 -3.19 -15.21 15.62
CA GLU A 104 -3.61 -14.00 16.34
C GLU A 104 -5.14 -13.80 16.37
N ALA A 105 -5.91 -14.73 15.81
CA ALA A 105 -7.37 -14.62 15.81
C ALA A 105 -7.90 -14.60 17.25
N PRO A 106 -8.94 -13.79 17.56
CA PRO A 106 -9.58 -13.79 18.84
C PRO A 106 -10.14 -15.18 19.21
N ALA A 107 -10.21 -15.50 20.50
CA ALA A 107 -10.62 -16.81 20.96
C ALA A 107 -12.02 -17.24 20.49
N ASP A 108 -12.97 -16.31 20.43
CA ASP A 108 -14.32 -16.56 19.91
C ASP A 108 -14.31 -16.86 18.42
N SER A 109 -13.49 -16.17 17.62
CA SER A 109 -13.30 -16.44 16.21
C SER A 109 -12.65 -17.80 15.97
N ARG A 110 -11.65 -18.18 16.77
CA ARG A 110 -11.02 -19.51 16.71
C ARG A 110 -12.02 -20.62 16.97
N ALA A 111 -12.85 -20.47 17.98
CA ALA A 111 -13.85 -21.48 18.33
C ALA A 111 -14.85 -21.74 17.21
N ARG A 112 -15.20 -20.71 16.40
CA ARG A 112 -16.18 -20.81 15.32
C ARG A 112 -15.59 -21.30 14.00
N HIS A 113 -14.35 -20.95 13.70
CA HIS A 113 -13.81 -21.05 12.35
C HIS A 113 -12.63 -22.00 12.21
N ASP A 114 -11.87 -22.26 13.30
CA ASP A 114 -10.66 -23.07 13.18
C ASP A 114 -10.95 -24.57 12.96
N ALA A 115 -12.14 -25.03 13.29
CA ALA A 115 -12.57 -26.39 12.98
C ALA A 115 -12.58 -26.71 11.46
N GLY A 116 -12.72 -25.68 10.61
CA GLY A 116 -12.64 -25.77 9.16
C GLY A 116 -11.28 -25.35 8.57
N ALA A 117 -10.40 -24.75 9.37
CA ALA A 117 -9.17 -24.11 8.91
C ALA A 117 -8.00 -25.08 8.65
N LYS A 118 -8.17 -26.38 8.83
CA LYS A 118 -7.19 -27.40 8.44
C LYS A 118 -7.19 -27.71 6.94
N ALA A 119 -8.05 -27.07 6.16
CA ALA A 119 -7.97 -27.07 4.72
C ALA A 119 -6.76 -26.23 4.30
N ALA A 120 -5.89 -26.81 3.46
CA ALA A 120 -4.75 -26.09 2.91
C ALA A 120 -5.23 -24.78 2.25
N LYS A 121 -4.45 -23.70 2.45
CA LYS A 121 -4.64 -22.44 1.72
C LYS A 121 -4.75 -22.79 0.23
N PRO A 122 -5.84 -22.44 -0.44
CA PRO A 122 -5.94 -22.68 -1.87
C PRO A 122 -4.78 -21.95 -2.55
N ASP A 123 -4.08 -22.65 -3.48
CA ASP A 123 -3.15 -22.00 -4.34
C ASP A 123 -3.89 -20.85 -5.02
N ARG A 124 -3.56 -19.65 -4.61
CA ARG A 124 -3.82 -18.51 -5.47
C ARG A 124 -2.87 -18.68 -6.64
N GLU A 125 -3.27 -19.46 -7.63
CA GLU A 125 -2.68 -19.28 -8.94
C GLU A 125 -2.70 -17.79 -9.21
N GLN A 126 -1.53 -17.28 -9.42
CA GLN A 126 -1.25 -15.89 -9.69
C GLN A 126 -1.91 -15.50 -11.00
N SER A 127 -3.20 -15.33 -10.98
CA SER A 127 -3.82 -14.43 -11.90
C SER A 127 -3.69 -13.04 -11.31
N SER A 128 -2.49 -12.52 -11.28
CA SER A 128 -2.34 -11.10 -11.42
C SER A 128 -2.99 -10.78 -12.76
N PRO A 129 -4.09 -10.06 -12.81
CA PRO A 129 -4.50 -9.51 -14.08
C PRO A 129 -3.28 -8.73 -14.55
N LYS A 130 -2.67 -9.16 -15.63
CA LYS A 130 -1.87 -8.26 -16.42
C LYS A 130 -2.85 -7.16 -16.76
N TYR A 131 -2.70 -6.01 -16.10
CA TYR A 131 -3.24 -4.80 -16.68
C TYR A 131 -2.49 -4.71 -18.02
N GLU A 132 -3.07 -5.23 -19.05
CA GLU A 132 -2.73 -4.80 -20.38
C GLU A 132 -3.01 -3.31 -20.33
N GLU A 133 -1.96 -2.52 -20.38
CA GLU A 133 -2.06 -1.12 -20.69
C GLU A 133 -2.80 -1.07 -22.01
N GLU A 134 -4.11 -0.88 -21.95
CA GLU A 134 -4.81 -0.37 -23.10
C GLU A 134 -4.23 1.01 -23.33
N HIS A 135 -3.22 1.03 -24.18
CA HIS A 135 -2.73 2.24 -24.79
C HIS A 135 -3.90 2.83 -25.53
N ASP A 136 -4.54 3.84 -24.95
CA ASP A 136 -5.54 4.65 -25.66
C ASP A 136 -4.81 5.46 -26.72
N PRO A 137 -4.96 5.13 -28.01
CA PRO A 137 -4.26 5.85 -29.09
C PRO A 137 -4.84 7.25 -29.37
N GLN A 138 -5.72 7.75 -28.51
CA GLN A 138 -6.39 9.06 -28.72
C GLN A 138 -6.06 10.09 -27.63
N ALA A 139 -5.06 9.87 -26.82
CA ALA A 139 -4.53 10.89 -25.91
C ALA A 139 -3.37 11.63 -26.60
N ASP A 140 -3.66 12.38 -27.64
CA ASP A 140 -2.83 13.47 -28.15
C ASP A 140 -3.22 14.77 -27.45
#